data_d924fc4da4c364bbdb940b7ce76c3b6a
#
_entry.id   d924fc4da4c364bbdb940b7ce76c3b6a
#
_cell.length_a   1.000
_cell.length_b   1.000
_cell.length_c   1.000
_cell.angle_alpha   90.00
_cell.angle_beta   90.00
_cell.angle_gamma   90.00
#
_symmetry.space_group_name_H-M   'P 1'
#
loop_
_entity.id
_entity.type
_entity.pdbx_description
1 polymer ?
#
loop_
_entity_poly.entity_id
_entity_poly.type
_entity_poly.pdbx_seq_one_letter_code
_entity_poly.pdbx_strand_id
1 'polypeptide(L)'
;MNMEGTNAKTLTRCDFPDAIDIVVSDLSFISQTLVFPAVADILPVGGLFVSLIKPQFEAGRGNVGKGGIVKDKKIRCEVIRNVFAAATAIGLTPCMLSPSAIDGGDGNKEYVALFVKGADHKEITEKQISDIVNSEDCEVVTK
;
A
#
# COMPACT_ATOMS: atom_id res chain seq x y z
N MET A 1 -2.47 23.24 -3.04
CA MET A 1 -1.19 23.44 -3.75
C MET A 1 -1.05 22.33 -4.76
N ASN A 2 -0.83 22.63 -6.05
CA ASN A 2 -0.53 21.63 -7.07
C ASN A 2 0.99 21.54 -7.26
N MET A 3 1.55 20.33 -7.31
CA MET A 3 2.98 20.05 -7.46
C MET A 3 3.23 19.07 -8.61
N GLU A 4 2.54 19.27 -9.73
CA GLU A 4 2.74 18.45 -10.94
C GLU A 4 4.21 18.40 -11.36
N GLY A 5 4.65 17.23 -11.84
CA GLY A 5 6.03 17.01 -12.27
C GLY A 5 7.03 16.82 -11.10
N THR A 6 6.57 16.87 -9.84
CA THR A 6 7.43 16.63 -8.68
C THR A 6 7.59 15.12 -8.45
N ASN A 7 8.81 14.68 -8.16
CA ASN A 7 9.06 13.30 -7.80
C ASN A 7 8.68 13.07 -6.33
N ALA A 8 7.64 12.26 -6.08
CA ALA A 8 7.15 11.98 -4.73
C ALA A 8 8.22 11.42 -3.76
N LYS A 9 9.27 10.78 -4.28
CA LYS A 9 10.38 10.25 -3.44
C LYS A 9 11.23 11.34 -2.81
N THR A 10 11.23 12.54 -3.35
CA THR A 10 12.07 13.65 -2.89
C THR A 10 11.30 14.66 -2.04
N LEU A 11 10.01 14.45 -1.85
CA LEU A 11 9.18 15.30 -1.00
C LEU A 11 9.61 15.17 0.47
N THR A 12 9.57 16.29 1.16
CA THR A 12 9.89 16.42 2.59
C THR A 12 8.81 17.23 3.30
N ARG A 13 8.82 17.20 4.62
CA ARG A 13 7.91 18.02 5.44
C ARG A 13 8.06 19.53 5.11
N CYS A 14 9.23 20.00 4.74
CA CYS A 14 9.49 21.40 4.42
C CYS A 14 8.82 21.89 3.12
N ASP A 15 8.38 20.98 2.26
CA ASP A 15 7.68 21.32 1.02
C ASP A 15 6.23 21.77 1.25
N PHE A 16 5.70 21.60 2.47
CA PHE A 16 4.32 21.88 2.84
C PHE A 16 4.26 22.99 3.89
N PRO A 17 3.45 24.06 3.66
CA PRO A 17 3.32 25.17 4.61
C PRO A 17 2.62 24.74 5.91
N ASP A 18 1.63 23.85 5.80
CA ASP A 18 0.82 23.38 6.91
C ASP A 18 1.17 21.93 7.29
N ALA A 19 0.80 21.52 8.51
CA ALA A 19 0.91 20.13 8.93
C ALA A 19 0.03 19.23 8.07
N ILE A 20 0.55 18.05 7.72
CA ILE A 20 -0.17 17.05 6.96
C ILE A 20 -0.56 15.91 7.90
N ASP A 21 -1.84 15.72 8.14
CA ASP A 21 -2.35 14.67 9.03
C ASP A 21 -2.60 13.36 8.27
N ILE A 22 -2.88 13.44 6.98
CA ILE A 22 -3.20 12.28 6.13
C ILE A 22 -2.48 12.40 4.79
N VAL A 23 -1.81 11.31 4.40
CA VAL A 23 -1.27 11.12 3.05
C VAL A 23 -2.05 10.00 2.38
N VAL A 24 -2.42 10.21 1.11
CA VAL A 24 -3.06 9.19 0.28
C VAL A 24 -2.21 8.96 -0.96
N SER A 25 -1.98 7.71 -1.36
CA SER A 25 -1.24 7.40 -2.57
C SER A 25 -1.90 6.32 -3.42
N ASP A 26 -1.93 6.58 -4.71
CA ASP A 26 -2.24 5.64 -5.79
C ASP A 26 -1.12 5.73 -6.82
N LEU A 27 -0.12 4.85 -6.74
CA LEU A 27 1.07 4.86 -7.57
C LEU A 27 1.03 3.73 -8.60
N SER A 28 1.55 4.00 -9.80
CA SER A 28 1.67 3.02 -10.87
C SER A 28 3.10 2.97 -11.38
N PHE A 29 3.53 1.77 -11.82
CA PHE A 29 4.86 1.52 -12.43
C PHE A 29 6.06 1.76 -11.51
N ILE A 30 5.83 1.85 -10.21
CA ILE A 30 6.85 2.02 -9.17
C ILE A 30 6.43 1.25 -7.91
N SER A 31 7.39 0.69 -7.19
CA SER A 31 7.11 0.19 -5.84
C SER A 31 6.82 1.35 -4.89
N GLN A 32 5.72 1.25 -4.14
CA GLN A 32 5.37 2.25 -3.14
C GLN A 32 6.39 2.34 -2.01
N THR A 33 7.16 1.28 -1.76
CA THR A 33 8.20 1.28 -0.73
C THR A 33 9.24 2.37 -0.95
N LEU A 34 9.42 2.82 -2.19
CA LEU A 34 10.35 3.91 -2.54
C LEU A 34 9.88 5.30 -2.10
N VAL A 35 8.59 5.47 -1.84
CA VAL A 35 8.04 6.75 -1.34
C VAL A 35 7.81 6.75 0.18
N PHE A 36 7.90 5.59 0.83
CA PHE A 36 7.71 5.49 2.27
C PHE A 36 8.61 6.42 3.09
N PRO A 37 9.91 6.61 2.79
CA PRO A 37 10.74 7.57 3.52
C PRO A 37 10.20 9.00 3.47
N ALA A 38 9.72 9.44 2.30
CA ALA A 38 9.11 10.76 2.14
C ALA A 38 7.81 10.88 2.95
N VAL A 39 6.94 9.85 2.88
CA VAL A 39 5.71 9.80 3.67
C VAL A 39 6.01 9.85 5.18
N ALA A 40 7.00 9.09 5.62
CA ALA A 40 7.39 9.08 7.02
C ALA A 40 7.96 10.42 7.49
N ASP A 41 8.66 11.16 6.63
CA ASP A 41 9.14 12.51 6.96
C ASP A 41 8.00 13.53 7.03
N ILE A 42 7.05 13.45 6.09
CA ILE A 42 5.92 14.39 5.98
C ILE A 42 4.96 14.26 7.16
N LEU A 43 4.60 13.03 7.56
CA LEU A 43 3.60 12.77 8.59
C LEU A 43 4.13 13.02 10.01
N PRO A 44 3.35 13.64 10.90
CA PRO A 44 3.62 13.62 12.33
C PRO A 44 3.36 12.22 12.94
N VAL A 45 3.83 11.99 14.15
CA VAL A 45 3.43 10.79 14.92
C VAL A 45 1.90 10.79 15.09
N GLY A 46 1.26 9.65 14.82
CA GLY A 46 -0.19 9.51 14.76
C GLY A 46 -0.80 9.88 13.40
N GLY A 47 -0.03 10.44 12.49
CA GLY A 47 -0.48 10.74 11.11
C GLY A 47 -0.80 9.48 10.32
N LEU A 48 -1.73 9.59 9.38
CA LEU A 48 -2.31 8.47 8.63
C LEU A 48 -1.74 8.41 7.21
N PHE A 49 -1.44 7.21 6.76
CA PHE A 49 -1.10 6.96 5.36
C PHE A 49 -2.02 5.89 4.77
N VAL A 50 -2.78 6.25 3.75
CA VAL A 50 -3.63 5.33 2.99
C VAL A 50 -2.98 5.08 1.64
N SER A 51 -2.72 3.83 1.32
CA SER A 51 -2.06 3.45 0.08
C SER A 51 -2.74 2.31 -0.64
N LEU A 52 -2.79 2.38 -1.96
CA LEU A 52 -3.25 1.30 -2.81
C LEU A 52 -2.05 0.41 -3.16
N ILE A 53 -2.02 -0.79 -2.59
CA ILE A 53 -1.01 -1.80 -2.89
C ILE A 53 -1.38 -2.49 -4.19
N LYS A 54 -0.48 -2.43 -5.17
CA LYS A 54 -0.64 -3.02 -6.50
C LYS A 54 0.37 -4.14 -6.70
N PRO A 55 -0.01 -5.41 -6.52
CA PRO A 55 0.91 -6.54 -6.60
C PRO A 55 1.73 -6.57 -7.89
N GLN A 56 1.15 -6.14 -9.01
CA GLN A 56 1.82 -6.11 -10.31
C GLN A 56 3.04 -5.17 -10.35
N PHE A 57 3.13 -4.19 -9.46
CA PHE A 57 4.28 -3.27 -9.37
C PHE A 57 5.23 -3.59 -8.20
N GLU A 58 4.84 -4.53 -7.34
CA GLU A 58 5.60 -4.93 -6.16
C GLU A 58 6.25 -6.31 -6.28
N ALA A 59 5.66 -7.24 -7.04
CA ALA A 59 6.05 -8.65 -7.08
C ALA A 59 7.38 -8.93 -7.80
N GLY A 60 7.93 -7.95 -8.51
CA GLY A 60 9.09 -8.15 -9.38
C GLY A 60 8.75 -8.91 -10.69
N ARG A 61 9.58 -8.75 -11.71
CA ARG A 61 9.29 -9.21 -13.08
C ARG A 61 9.05 -10.72 -13.19
N GLY A 62 9.70 -11.54 -12.36
CA GLY A 62 9.58 -13.00 -12.40
C GLY A 62 8.24 -13.55 -11.89
N ASN A 63 7.50 -12.75 -11.13
CA ASN A 63 6.25 -13.14 -10.48
C ASN A 63 5.01 -12.53 -11.16
N VAL A 64 5.22 -11.72 -12.18
CA VAL A 64 4.15 -11.12 -12.98
C VAL A 64 3.91 -11.97 -14.20
N GLY A 65 2.70 -12.49 -14.35
CA GLY A 65 2.31 -13.35 -15.45
C GLY A 65 2.13 -12.62 -16.79
N LYS A 66 1.79 -13.39 -17.81
CA LYS A 66 1.44 -12.83 -19.14
C LYS A 66 0.28 -11.83 -19.00
N GLY A 67 0.43 -10.66 -19.58
CA GLY A 67 -0.55 -9.57 -19.49
C GLY A 67 -0.40 -8.69 -18.23
N GLY A 68 0.69 -8.82 -17.48
CA GLY A 68 0.93 -7.94 -16.33
C GLY A 68 0.14 -8.32 -15.07
N ILE A 69 -0.41 -9.55 -14.99
CA ILE A 69 -1.32 -9.96 -13.90
C ILE A 69 -0.62 -10.87 -12.90
N VAL A 70 -0.81 -10.59 -11.61
CA VAL A 70 -0.38 -11.43 -10.49
C VAL A 70 -1.56 -12.29 -10.01
N LYS A 71 -1.67 -13.52 -10.56
CA LYS A 71 -2.80 -14.43 -10.27
C LYS A 71 -2.60 -15.24 -8.99
N ASP A 72 -1.36 -15.57 -8.65
CA ASP A 72 -1.06 -16.44 -7.50
C ASP A 72 -1.28 -15.70 -6.19
N LYS A 73 -2.22 -16.21 -5.39
CA LYS A 73 -2.55 -15.69 -4.04
C LYS A 73 -1.34 -15.69 -3.10
N LYS A 74 -0.45 -16.68 -3.22
CA LYS A 74 0.77 -16.74 -2.39
C LYS A 74 1.70 -15.57 -2.69
N ILE A 75 1.86 -15.23 -3.98
CA ILE A 75 2.64 -14.07 -4.40
C ILE A 75 2.00 -12.78 -3.90
N ARG A 76 0.67 -12.65 -3.97
CA ARG A 76 -0.02 -11.47 -3.42
C ARG A 76 0.18 -11.33 -1.91
N CYS A 77 0.07 -12.42 -1.15
CA CYS A 77 0.38 -12.42 0.28
C CYS A 77 1.84 -12.00 0.55
N GLU A 78 2.79 -12.53 -0.21
CA GLU A 78 4.21 -12.20 -0.08
C GLU A 78 4.47 -10.72 -0.36
N VAL A 79 3.86 -10.18 -1.42
CA VAL A 79 3.92 -8.75 -1.74
C VAL A 79 3.43 -7.89 -0.57
N ILE A 80 2.26 -8.20 -0.01
CA ILE A 80 1.70 -7.44 1.11
C ILE A 80 2.63 -7.49 2.32
N ARG A 81 3.18 -8.68 2.65
CA ARG A 81 4.17 -8.83 3.74
C ARG A 81 5.40 -7.96 3.53
N ASN A 82 5.96 -7.98 2.32
CA ASN A 82 7.16 -7.22 2.00
C ASN A 82 6.89 -5.71 2.10
N VAL A 83 5.75 -5.26 1.63
CA VAL A 83 5.32 -3.86 1.76
C VAL A 83 5.16 -3.48 3.23
N PHE A 84 4.51 -4.32 4.03
CA PHE A 84 4.31 -4.07 5.46
C PHE A 84 5.62 -4.07 6.24
N ALA A 85 6.50 -5.03 5.97
CA ALA A 85 7.83 -5.06 6.58
C ALA A 85 8.65 -3.80 6.27
N ALA A 86 8.62 -3.34 5.01
CA ALA A 86 9.29 -2.11 4.61
C ALA A 86 8.71 -0.86 5.30
N ALA A 87 7.39 -0.80 5.48
CA ALA A 87 6.70 0.27 6.19
C ALA A 87 7.07 0.27 7.69
N THR A 88 6.97 -0.88 8.35
CA THR A 88 7.29 -1.03 9.78
C THR A 88 8.75 -0.66 10.06
N ALA A 89 9.68 -1.01 9.18
CA ALA A 89 11.10 -0.67 9.33
C ALA A 89 11.39 0.82 9.42
N ILE A 90 10.48 1.68 8.96
CA ILE A 90 10.59 3.13 9.00
C ILE A 90 9.55 3.81 9.89
N GLY A 91 8.87 3.03 10.74
CA GLY A 91 7.91 3.55 11.72
C GLY A 91 6.51 3.85 11.17
N LEU A 92 6.13 3.25 10.03
CA LEU A 92 4.77 3.24 9.52
C LEU A 92 4.11 1.90 9.85
N THR A 93 3.25 1.87 10.87
CA THR A 93 2.60 0.65 11.36
C THR A 93 1.39 0.30 10.50
N PRO A 94 1.34 -0.87 9.84
CA PRO A 94 0.17 -1.30 9.04
C PRO A 94 -0.97 -1.72 9.97
N CYS A 95 -2.08 -0.98 9.94
CA CYS A 95 -3.21 -1.16 10.87
C CYS A 95 -4.45 -1.77 10.21
N MET A 96 -4.65 -1.54 8.91
CA MET A 96 -5.79 -2.08 8.18
C MET A 96 -5.38 -2.51 6.77
N LEU A 97 -6.08 -3.54 6.27
CA LEU A 97 -5.97 -4.02 4.89
C LEU A 97 -7.36 -4.42 4.41
N SER A 98 -7.69 -4.08 3.18
CA SER A 98 -8.93 -4.49 2.53
C SER A 98 -8.67 -4.72 1.04
N PRO A 99 -9.33 -5.68 0.38
CA PRO A 99 -9.35 -5.71 -1.07
C PRO A 99 -9.91 -4.39 -1.61
N SER A 100 -9.41 -3.94 -2.75
CA SER A 100 -10.00 -2.83 -3.47
C SER A 100 -11.42 -3.21 -3.95
N ALA A 101 -12.35 -2.26 -3.87
CA ALA A 101 -13.72 -2.46 -4.37
C ALA A 101 -13.79 -2.61 -5.89
N ILE A 102 -12.75 -2.17 -6.59
CA ILE A 102 -12.60 -2.29 -8.05
C ILE A 102 -11.28 -2.96 -8.36
N ASP A 103 -11.27 -3.81 -9.38
CA ASP A 103 -10.05 -4.41 -9.89
C ASP A 103 -9.20 -3.35 -10.60
N GLY A 104 -7.89 -3.48 -10.49
CA GLY A 104 -6.95 -2.67 -11.25
C GLY A 104 -6.97 -2.98 -12.74
N GLY A 105 -6.18 -2.24 -13.51
CA GLY A 105 -6.02 -2.49 -14.95
C GLY A 105 -5.72 -3.97 -15.23
N ASP A 106 -6.29 -4.47 -16.32
CA ASP A 106 -6.16 -5.87 -16.76
C ASP A 106 -6.70 -6.93 -15.78
N GLY A 107 -7.47 -6.53 -14.76
CA GLY A 107 -8.06 -7.42 -13.76
C GLY A 107 -7.12 -7.81 -12.61
N ASN A 108 -6.10 -7.01 -12.34
CA ASN A 108 -5.27 -7.19 -11.15
C ASN A 108 -6.05 -6.93 -9.86
N LYS A 109 -5.90 -7.81 -8.90
CA LYS A 109 -6.40 -7.57 -7.53
C LYS A 109 -5.46 -6.61 -6.82
N GLU A 110 -6.04 -5.54 -6.28
CA GLU A 110 -5.34 -4.49 -5.56
C GLU A 110 -5.87 -4.37 -4.13
N TYR A 111 -5.12 -3.77 -3.23
CA TYR A 111 -5.46 -3.72 -1.80
C TYR A 111 -5.29 -2.31 -1.26
N VAL A 112 -6.29 -1.85 -0.51
CA VAL A 112 -6.18 -0.60 0.27
C VAL A 112 -5.59 -0.93 1.63
N ALA A 113 -4.51 -0.28 1.97
CA ALA A 113 -3.86 -0.40 3.28
C ALA A 113 -3.84 0.94 4.01
N LEU A 114 -4.07 0.90 5.32
CA LEU A 114 -3.90 2.02 6.23
C LEU A 114 -2.68 1.78 7.11
N PHE A 115 -1.79 2.75 7.13
CA PHE A 115 -0.64 2.82 8.03
C PHE A 115 -0.79 4.00 8.97
N VAL A 116 -0.25 3.88 10.18
CA VAL A 116 -0.17 4.98 11.15
C VAL A 116 1.30 5.20 11.49
N LYS A 117 1.75 6.46 11.51
CA LYS A 117 3.12 6.76 11.94
C LYS A 117 3.25 6.60 13.45
N GLY A 118 4.14 5.72 13.89
CA GLY A 118 4.41 5.39 15.29
C GLY A 118 4.09 3.92 15.62
N ALA A 119 4.59 3.46 16.76
CA ALA A 119 4.58 2.05 17.16
C ALA A 119 3.37 1.61 18.02
N ASP A 120 2.55 2.54 18.49
CA ASP A 120 1.50 2.26 19.49
C ASP A 120 0.17 1.78 18.89
N HIS A 121 0.22 1.18 17.69
CA HIS A 121 -0.95 0.69 16.99
C HIS A 121 -0.86 -0.82 16.77
N LYS A 122 -2.03 -1.47 16.78
CA LYS A 122 -2.12 -2.91 16.54
C LYS A 122 -1.82 -3.20 15.06
N GLU A 123 -0.76 -3.95 14.83
CA GLU A 123 -0.40 -4.43 13.50
C GLU A 123 -1.36 -5.50 12.97
N ILE A 124 -1.49 -5.55 11.64
CA ILE A 124 -2.17 -6.64 10.95
C ILE A 124 -1.33 -7.92 11.05
N THR A 125 -1.99 -9.01 11.42
CA THR A 125 -1.37 -10.31 11.55
C THR A 125 -1.26 -11.04 10.20
N GLU A 126 -0.31 -11.97 10.09
CA GLU A 126 -0.15 -12.87 8.95
C GLU A 126 -1.44 -13.63 8.59
N LYS A 127 -2.20 -14.06 9.61
CA LYS A 127 -3.48 -14.72 9.40
C LYS A 127 -4.48 -13.79 8.72
N GLN A 128 -4.59 -12.54 9.16
CA GLN A 128 -5.49 -11.56 8.57
C GLN A 128 -5.12 -11.26 7.10
N ILE A 129 -3.84 -11.15 6.76
CA ILE A 129 -3.39 -11.00 5.37
C ILE A 129 -3.88 -12.18 4.52
N SER A 130 -3.65 -13.42 4.99
CA SER A 130 -4.06 -14.62 4.29
C SER A 130 -5.57 -14.72 4.13
N ASP A 131 -6.33 -14.41 5.19
CA ASP A 131 -7.79 -14.44 5.18
C ASP A 131 -8.35 -13.43 4.16
N ILE A 132 -7.80 -12.22 4.12
CA ILE A 132 -8.19 -11.15 3.19
C ILE A 132 -7.93 -11.57 1.73
N VAL A 133 -6.72 -12.04 1.42
CA VAL A 133 -6.36 -12.47 0.06
C VAL A 133 -7.17 -13.70 -0.38
N ASN A 134 -7.57 -14.57 0.53
CA ASN A 134 -8.38 -15.75 0.20
C ASN A 134 -9.85 -15.43 0.03
N SER A 135 -10.38 -14.39 0.68
CA SER A 135 -11.80 -14.00 0.62
C SER A 135 -12.20 -13.25 -0.66
N GLU A 136 -11.24 -12.84 -1.48
CA GLU A 136 -11.49 -12.05 -2.70
C GLU A 136 -12.42 -12.73 -3.73
N ASP A 137 -12.46 -14.06 -3.74
CA ASP A 137 -13.29 -14.83 -4.67
C ASP A 137 -14.69 -15.12 -4.10
N CYS A 138 -14.99 -14.69 -2.87
CA CYS A 138 -16.35 -14.71 -2.36
C CYS A 138 -17.11 -13.55 -3.00
N GLU A 139 -17.72 -13.78 -4.15
CA GLU A 139 -18.69 -12.86 -4.74
C GLU A 139 -19.69 -12.43 -3.67
N VAL A 140 -19.76 -11.13 -3.43
CA VAL A 140 -20.90 -10.55 -2.71
C VAL A 140 -22.10 -10.80 -3.58
N VAL A 141 -22.81 -11.90 -3.32
CA VAL A 141 -24.12 -12.15 -3.90
C VAL A 141 -25.03 -11.06 -3.33
N THR A 142 -25.08 -9.94 -4.00
CA THR A 142 -26.13 -8.95 -3.80
C THR A 142 -27.43 -9.57 -4.25
N LYS A 143 -28.27 -9.98 -3.28
CA LYS A 143 -29.69 -10.24 -3.49
C LYS A 143 -30.44 -8.92 -3.63
#